data_1e5d2ac7f2294ffad191b08e0826070c
#
_entry.id   1e5d2ac7f2294ffad191b08e0826070c
#
_cell.length_a   1.000
_cell.length_b   1.000
_cell.length_c   1.000
_cell.angle_alpha   90.00
_cell.angle_beta   90.00
_cell.angle_gamma   90.00
#
_symmetry.space_group_name_H-M   'P 1'
#
loop_
_entity.id
_entity.type
_entity.pdbx_description
1 polymer ?
#
loop_
_entity_poly.entity_id
_entity_poly.type
_entity_poly.pdbx_seq_one_letter_code
_entity_poly.pdbx_strand_id
1 'polypeptide(L)'
;MPANRTARINEEFLRTMTAILPDIKDHRVKDCFISVLRCEVSSDMKYAKVFISLLGEGDPKALLKGLESSAGFIKREIGQRMRLRAMPELRFVIDDSIEQGAKMSELMRKIREEDEAKQHES
;
A
#
# COMPACT_ATOMS: atom_id res chain seq x y z
N MET A 1 3.38 -27.22 -4.28
CA MET A 1 4.50 -26.27 -4.24
C MET A 1 4.33 -25.28 -3.09
N PRO A 2 5.37 -25.03 -2.28
CA PRO A 2 5.27 -24.07 -1.17
C PRO A 2 4.85 -22.66 -1.62
N ALA A 3 5.27 -22.26 -2.81
CA ALA A 3 4.96 -20.94 -3.37
C ALA A 3 3.46 -20.71 -3.57
N ASN A 4 2.68 -21.75 -3.87
CA ASN A 4 1.25 -21.61 -4.11
C ASN A 4 0.46 -21.37 -2.83
N ARG A 5 0.90 -21.92 -1.71
CA ARG A 5 0.26 -21.73 -0.42
C ARG A 5 0.46 -20.29 0.06
N THR A 6 1.68 -19.79 -0.03
CA THR A 6 2.00 -18.41 0.34
C THR A 6 1.27 -17.42 -0.57
N ALA A 7 1.22 -17.71 -1.87
CA ALA A 7 0.53 -16.87 -2.84
C ALA A 7 -0.96 -16.78 -2.54
N ARG A 8 -1.60 -17.87 -2.13
CA ARG A 8 -3.02 -17.88 -1.75
C ARG A 8 -3.29 -17.03 -0.53
N ILE A 9 -2.44 -17.17 0.50
CA ILE A 9 -2.56 -16.39 1.72
C ILE A 9 -2.38 -14.91 1.42
N ASN A 10 -1.39 -14.57 0.61
CA ASN A 10 -1.12 -13.19 0.22
C ASN A 10 -2.31 -12.58 -0.54
N GLU A 11 -2.91 -13.35 -1.45
CA GLU A 11 -4.07 -12.91 -2.21
C GLU A 11 -5.29 -12.72 -1.33
N GLU A 12 -5.54 -13.65 -0.43
CA GLU A 12 -6.66 -13.57 0.50
C GLU A 12 -6.50 -12.38 1.44
N PHE A 13 -5.28 -12.15 1.91
CA PHE A 13 -4.93 -10.99 2.72
C PHE A 13 -5.18 -9.68 1.96
N LEU A 14 -4.80 -9.65 0.70
CA LEU A 14 -5.00 -8.49 -0.16
C LEU A 14 -6.49 -8.16 -0.30
N ARG A 15 -7.32 -9.16 -0.58
CA ARG A 15 -8.77 -8.98 -0.69
C ARG A 15 -9.38 -8.50 0.62
N THR A 16 -8.95 -9.10 1.72
CA THR A 16 -9.44 -8.76 3.04
C THR A 16 -9.08 -7.33 3.41
N MET A 17 -7.83 -6.95 3.22
CA MET A 17 -7.37 -5.59 3.49
C MET A 17 -8.11 -4.56 2.63
N THR A 18 -8.29 -4.87 1.35
CA THR A 18 -9.03 -4.00 0.43
C THR A 18 -10.46 -3.76 0.93
N ALA A 19 -11.10 -4.79 1.47
CA ALA A 19 -12.45 -4.69 2.01
C ALA A 19 -12.50 -3.91 3.33
N ILE A 20 -11.44 -3.98 4.15
CA ILE A 20 -11.38 -3.33 5.46
C ILE A 20 -11.09 -1.84 5.36
N LEU A 21 -10.24 -1.42 4.40
CA LEU A 21 -9.76 -0.05 4.30
C LEU A 21 -10.88 1.00 4.35
N PRO A 22 -12.02 0.86 3.64
CA PRO A 22 -13.07 1.86 3.68
C PRO A 22 -13.71 2.02 5.06
N ASP A 23 -13.57 1.04 5.93
CA ASP A 23 -14.18 1.05 7.26
C ASP A 23 -13.29 1.69 8.32
N ILE A 24 -12.07 2.04 7.97
CA ILE A 24 -11.14 2.70 8.89
C ILE A 24 -11.62 4.14 9.13
N LYS A 25 -11.81 4.48 10.40
CA LYS A 25 -12.38 5.78 10.80
C LYS A 25 -11.34 6.87 11.04
N ASP A 26 -10.07 6.51 11.15
CA ASP A 26 -8.99 7.48 11.37
C ASP A 26 -8.90 8.42 10.17
N HIS A 27 -8.97 9.71 10.44
CA HIS A 27 -8.99 10.74 9.38
C HIS A 27 -7.72 10.75 8.54
N ARG A 28 -6.59 10.38 9.13
CA ARG A 28 -5.32 10.30 8.40
C ARG A 28 -5.36 9.24 7.30
N VAL A 29 -6.22 8.23 7.47
CA VAL A 29 -6.44 7.18 6.46
C VAL A 29 -7.65 7.52 5.60
N LYS A 30 -8.75 7.88 6.23
CA LYS A 30 -10.04 8.10 5.57
C LYS A 30 -10.00 9.23 4.54
N ASP A 31 -9.23 10.27 4.81
CA ASP A 31 -9.15 11.44 3.93
C ASP A 31 -8.18 11.24 2.76
N CYS A 32 -7.51 10.09 2.71
CA CYS A 32 -6.59 9.77 1.63
C CYS A 32 -7.23 8.79 0.65
N PHE A 33 -6.87 8.91 -0.61
CA PHE A 33 -7.17 7.89 -1.62
C PHE A 33 -6.04 6.89 -1.59
N ILE A 34 -6.34 5.69 -1.11
CA ILE A 34 -5.35 4.64 -0.96
C ILE A 34 -5.85 3.33 -1.58
N SER A 35 -4.90 2.51 -1.94
CA SER A 35 -5.16 1.20 -2.49
C SER A 35 -4.13 0.23 -1.94
N VAL A 36 -4.53 -1.00 -1.68
CA VAL A 36 -3.59 -2.05 -1.30
C VAL A 36 -3.00 -2.63 -2.57
N LEU A 37 -1.69 -2.53 -2.71
CA LEU A 37 -0.99 -3.05 -3.88
C LEU A 37 -0.77 -4.54 -3.78
N ARG A 38 -0.29 -4.99 -2.62
CA ARG A 38 -0.03 -6.40 -2.34
C ARG A 38 0.15 -6.60 -0.85
N CYS A 39 0.07 -7.83 -0.44
CA CYS A 39 0.40 -8.25 0.91
C CYS A 39 1.42 -9.37 0.83
N GLU A 40 2.39 -9.35 1.72
CA GLU A 40 3.43 -10.38 1.81
C GLU A 40 3.47 -10.90 3.24
N VAL A 41 2.97 -12.12 3.42
CA VAL A 41 2.99 -12.79 4.73
C VAL A 41 4.27 -13.62 4.81
N SER A 42 4.99 -13.51 5.92
CA SER A 42 6.20 -14.29 6.13
C SER A 42 5.87 -15.78 6.21
N SER A 43 6.83 -16.64 5.84
CA SER A 43 6.63 -18.09 5.81
C SER A 43 6.28 -18.65 7.18
N ASP A 44 6.75 -18.01 8.26
CA ASP A 44 6.43 -18.42 9.64
C ASP A 44 5.14 -17.77 10.15
N MET A 45 4.44 -17.00 9.35
CA MET A 45 3.20 -16.30 9.68
C MET A 45 3.33 -15.27 10.81
N LYS A 46 4.53 -14.83 11.13
CA LYS A 46 4.75 -13.85 12.19
C LYS A 46 4.51 -12.42 11.75
N TYR A 47 4.74 -12.13 10.48
CA TYR A 47 4.65 -10.77 9.93
C TYR A 47 3.85 -10.79 8.64
N ALA A 48 3.10 -9.72 8.44
CA ALA A 48 2.42 -9.47 7.18
C ALA A 48 2.74 -8.03 6.77
N LYS A 49 3.43 -7.88 5.66
CA LYS A 49 3.68 -6.57 5.05
C LYS A 49 2.51 -6.21 4.15
N VAL A 50 1.93 -5.06 4.40
CA VAL A 50 0.83 -4.53 3.60
C VAL A 50 1.37 -3.32 2.84
N PHE A 51 1.48 -3.45 1.53
CA PHE A 51 1.97 -2.39 0.66
C PHE A 51 0.80 -1.55 0.20
N ILE A 52 0.81 -0.28 0.56
CA ILE A 52 -0.28 0.64 0.30
C ILE A 52 0.21 1.74 -0.61
N SER A 53 -0.56 2.00 -1.66
CA SER A 53 -0.32 3.11 -2.57
C SER A 53 -1.16 4.30 -2.13
N LEU A 54 -0.51 5.45 -2.01
CA LEU A 54 -1.20 6.72 -1.77
C LEU A 54 -1.40 7.39 -3.14
N LEU A 55 -2.67 7.56 -3.49
CA LEU A 55 -3.06 8.17 -4.75
C LEU A 55 -3.42 9.64 -4.52
N GLY A 56 -2.82 10.52 -5.29
CA GLY A 56 -3.08 11.95 -5.18
C GLY A 56 -2.31 12.60 -4.04
N GLU A 57 -2.86 13.69 -3.52
CA GLU A 57 -2.23 14.48 -2.47
C GLU A 57 -2.48 13.85 -1.10
N GLY A 58 -1.47 13.89 -0.26
CA GLY A 58 -1.55 13.40 1.09
C GLY A 58 -0.16 13.26 1.69
N ASP A 59 -0.11 13.15 3.01
CA ASP A 59 1.14 12.98 3.73
C ASP A 59 1.34 11.49 4.03
N PRO A 60 2.33 10.83 3.40
CA PRO A 60 2.58 9.41 3.64
C PRO A 60 2.89 9.10 5.11
N LYS A 61 3.55 10.02 5.82
CA LYS A 61 3.89 9.83 7.23
C LYS A 61 2.64 9.84 8.11
N ALA A 62 1.73 10.76 7.84
CA ALA A 62 0.47 10.83 8.57
C ALA A 62 -0.40 9.61 8.27
N LEU A 63 -0.43 9.18 7.01
CA LEU A 63 -1.15 7.98 6.59
C LEU A 63 -0.61 6.74 7.33
N LEU A 64 0.70 6.60 7.39
CA LEU A 64 1.33 5.47 8.08
C LEU A 64 0.95 5.45 9.57
N LYS A 65 1.00 6.60 10.22
CA LYS A 65 0.58 6.71 11.62
C LYS A 65 -0.89 6.34 11.81
N GLY A 66 -1.74 6.77 10.90
CA GLY A 66 -3.16 6.42 10.92
C GLY A 66 -3.41 4.93 10.77
N LEU A 67 -2.68 4.29 9.88
CA LEU A 67 -2.76 2.84 9.69
C LEU A 67 -2.25 2.09 10.91
N GLU A 68 -1.13 2.50 11.48
CA GLU A 68 -0.59 1.89 12.69
C GLU A 68 -1.55 2.06 13.88
N SER A 69 -2.15 3.24 14.00
CA SER A 69 -3.14 3.52 15.02
C SER A 69 -4.40 2.66 14.86
N SER A 70 -4.72 2.29 13.62
CA SER A 70 -5.88 1.47 13.29
C SER A 70 -5.58 -0.03 13.28
N ALA A 71 -4.35 -0.43 13.61
CA ALA A 71 -3.90 -1.82 13.50
C ALA A 71 -4.77 -2.78 14.34
N GLY A 72 -5.19 -2.36 15.53
CA GLY A 72 -6.07 -3.18 16.38
C GLY A 72 -7.42 -3.46 15.73
N PHE A 73 -8.02 -2.44 15.13
CA PHE A 73 -9.27 -2.56 14.38
C PHE A 73 -9.07 -3.49 13.17
N ILE A 74 -8.00 -3.26 12.42
CA ILE A 74 -7.69 -4.05 11.22
C ILE A 74 -7.50 -5.52 11.59
N LYS A 75 -6.73 -5.81 12.63
CA LYS A 75 -6.51 -7.18 13.11
C LYS A 75 -7.80 -7.87 13.48
N ARG A 76 -8.69 -7.16 14.15
CA ARG A 76 -10.00 -7.67 14.55
C ARG A 76 -10.84 -8.04 13.33
N GLU A 77 -10.86 -7.17 12.34
CA GLU A 77 -11.59 -7.42 11.12
C GLU A 77 -11.00 -8.57 10.30
N ILE A 78 -9.67 -8.66 10.26
CA ILE A 78 -9.00 -9.79 9.62
C ILE A 78 -9.40 -11.10 10.32
N GLY A 79 -9.38 -11.11 11.64
CA GLY A 79 -9.74 -12.30 12.42
C GLY A 79 -11.16 -12.76 12.21
N GLN A 80 -12.07 -11.84 11.89
CA GLN A 80 -13.46 -12.16 11.58
C GLN A 80 -13.65 -12.70 10.17
N ARG A 81 -12.80 -12.30 9.24
CA ARG A 81 -12.95 -12.60 7.80
C ARG A 81 -12.04 -13.72 7.33
N MET A 82 -10.94 -13.96 8.02
CA MET A 82 -9.97 -14.98 7.65
C MET A 82 -9.77 -15.96 8.81
N ARG A 83 -9.58 -17.22 8.45
CA ARG A 83 -9.22 -18.26 9.44
C ARG A 83 -7.71 -18.38 9.48
N LEU A 84 -7.11 -17.73 10.47
CA LEU A 84 -5.68 -17.79 10.70
C LEU A 84 -5.39 -18.49 12.03
N ARG A 85 -4.34 -19.30 12.05
CA ARG A 85 -3.88 -19.97 13.29
C ARG A 85 -3.37 -18.94 14.29
N ALA A 86 -2.70 -17.91 13.78
CA ALA A 86 -2.20 -16.82 14.59
C ALA A 86 -2.28 -15.55 13.77
N MET A 87 -2.54 -14.42 14.42
CA MET A 87 -2.59 -13.13 13.75
C MET A 87 -1.15 -12.64 13.55
N PRO A 88 -0.70 -12.44 12.31
CA PRO A 88 0.61 -11.87 12.09
C PRO A 88 0.65 -10.40 12.52
N GLU A 89 1.83 -9.94 12.85
CA GLU A 89 2.05 -8.52 13.10
C GLU A 89 1.99 -7.77 11.77
N LEU A 90 1.14 -6.75 11.71
CA LEU A 90 0.97 -5.98 10.49
C LEU A 90 2.05 -4.93 10.37
N ARG A 91 2.68 -4.88 9.21
CA ARG A 91 3.66 -3.85 8.86
C ARG A 91 3.18 -3.15 7.61
N PHE A 92 2.90 -1.87 7.74
CA PHE A 92 2.41 -1.07 6.64
C PHE A 92 3.59 -0.39 5.95
N VAL A 93 3.63 -0.52 4.64
CA VAL A 93 4.64 0.13 3.80
C VAL A 93 3.90 1.01 2.82
N ILE A 94 4.16 2.30 2.87
CA ILE A 94 3.59 3.22 1.90
C ILE A 94 4.49 3.18 0.68
N ASP A 95 3.98 2.59 -0.38
CA ASP A 95 4.69 2.49 -1.65
C ASP A 95 4.31 3.71 -2.48
N ASP A 96 5.23 4.64 -2.57
CA ASP A 96 5.06 5.85 -3.35
C ASP A 96 5.67 5.73 -4.74
N SER A 97 5.99 4.50 -5.16
CA SER A 97 6.61 4.26 -6.46
C SER A 97 5.76 4.77 -7.62
N ILE A 98 4.43 4.67 -7.50
CA ILE A 98 3.51 5.21 -8.52
C ILE A 98 3.59 6.74 -8.54
N GLU A 99 3.60 7.37 -7.37
CA GLU A 99 3.72 8.82 -7.26
C GLU A 99 5.11 9.28 -7.66
N GLN A 100 6.16 8.59 -7.23
CA GLN A 100 7.52 8.84 -7.69
C GLN A 100 7.64 8.60 -9.18
N GLY A 101 7.01 7.54 -9.69
CA GLY A 101 6.95 7.25 -11.11
C GLY A 101 6.24 8.36 -11.88
N ALA A 102 5.14 8.89 -11.35
CA ALA A 102 4.43 10.01 -11.95
C ALA A 102 5.26 11.28 -11.89
N LYS A 103 5.91 11.56 -10.77
CA LYS A 103 6.83 12.69 -10.63
C LYS A 103 8.04 12.54 -11.55
N MET A 104 8.60 11.34 -11.62
CA MET A 104 9.70 11.04 -12.55
C MET A 104 9.24 11.20 -13.99
N SER A 105 8.03 10.76 -14.32
CA SER A 105 7.47 10.91 -15.64
C SER A 105 7.26 12.38 -16.01
N GLU A 106 6.78 13.18 -15.04
CA GLU A 106 6.66 14.62 -15.23
C GLU A 106 8.01 15.29 -15.37
N LEU A 107 8.97 14.90 -14.54
CA LEU A 107 10.33 15.41 -14.61
C LEU A 107 10.98 15.04 -15.94
N MET A 108 10.83 13.78 -16.35
CA MET A 108 11.35 13.31 -17.64
C MET A 108 10.65 13.99 -18.80
N ARG A 109 9.37 14.26 -18.68
CA ARG A 109 8.62 15.00 -19.69
C ARG A 109 9.12 16.44 -19.79
N LYS A 110 9.35 17.09 -18.65
CA LYS A 110 9.92 18.42 -18.60
C LYS A 110 11.33 18.46 -19.21
N ILE A 111 12.16 17.48 -18.87
CA ILE A 111 13.50 17.36 -19.43
C ILE A 111 13.43 17.14 -20.93
N ARG A 112 12.49 16.30 -21.39
CA ARG A 112 12.30 16.02 -22.81
C ARG A 112 11.83 17.27 -23.56
N GLU A 113 10.90 18.02 -22.98
CA GLU A 113 10.41 19.28 -23.54
C GLU A 113 11.54 20.32 -23.61
N GLU A 114 12.36 20.42 -22.58
CA GLU A 114 13.53 21.29 -22.57
C GLU A 114 14.57 20.87 -23.59
N ASP A 115 14.81 19.56 -23.72
CA ASP A 115 15.74 19.04 -24.73
C ASP A 115 15.23 19.28 -26.16
N GLU A 116 13.93 19.08 -26.37
CA GLU A 116 13.30 19.37 -27.67
C GLU A 116 13.39 20.86 -27.99
N ALA A 117 13.14 21.72 -26.98
CA ALA A 117 13.29 23.15 -27.15
C ALA A 117 14.73 23.53 -27.48
N LYS A 118 15.71 22.91 -26.80
CA LYS A 118 17.13 23.13 -27.07
C LYS A 118 17.54 22.61 -28.43
N GLN A 119 16.99 21.46 -28.85
CA GLN A 119 17.25 20.89 -30.15
C GLN A 119 16.67 21.77 -31.28
N HIS A 120 15.54 22.42 -31.03
CA HIS A 120 14.92 23.33 -31.97
C HIS A 120 15.62 24.69 -32.02
N GLU A 121 16.32 25.07 -30.96
CA GLU A 121 17.09 26.29 -30.89
C GLU A 121 18.48 26.16 -31.58
N SER A 122 18.91 24.94 -31.81
CA SER A 122 20.17 24.68 -32.54
C SER A 122 19.89 24.29 -33.98
#